data_38528094c585f47b71c8dd4050ad5ff1
#
_entry.id   38528094c585f47b71c8dd4050ad5ff1
#
_cell.length_a   1.000
_cell.length_b   1.000
_cell.length_c   1.000
_cell.angle_alpha   90.00
_cell.angle_beta   90.00
_cell.angle_gamma   90.00
#
_symmetry.space_group_name_H-M   'P 1'
#
loop_
_entity.id
_entity.type
_entity.pdbx_description
1 polymer ?
#
loop_
_entity_poly.entity_id
_entity_poly.type
_entity_poly.pdbx_seq_one_letter_code
_entity_poly.pdbx_strand_id
1 'polypeptide(L)'
;RLDQETVKEIKQLHAEHGVLIFPDQKISGEDLKKFGRYFGELTVHPFSSSAEDNPELIVYDQKEGNPPPPTDIWHTDETFRESPPMGTALCSKIVPDVGGNTAFCSMTAVYEGLSDKMQQFLSGLEAVHDFVPFKTLFTTDAKGIERMRKFEDMYPKSTHPVVRVHPVTGRKALFVNPQFTLYIKGMEDDESRTILDLLIRKTYIHEYQYRHVWQPDMMIFWDNRSVQHSALHDYYPKRRLMERITIKGDKPVGDSKPCDPSEVRRYLSPPVMAFDSRQKRQHEM
;
A
#
# COMPACT_ATOMS: atom_id res chain seq x y z
N ARG A 1 -8.74 20.68 -16.26
CA ARG A 1 -10.00 20.39 -15.54
C ARG A 1 -10.60 19.15 -16.15
N LEU A 2 -10.81 18.07 -15.34
CA LEU A 2 -11.44 16.84 -15.80
C LEU A 2 -12.96 17.05 -15.88
N ASP A 3 -13.59 16.45 -16.89
CA ASP A 3 -15.04 16.32 -16.94
C ASP A 3 -15.52 15.11 -16.12
N GLN A 4 -16.82 14.99 -15.95
CA GLN A 4 -17.42 13.94 -15.12
C GLN A 4 -17.23 12.53 -15.71
N GLU A 5 -17.20 12.40 -17.02
CA GLU A 5 -17.02 11.12 -17.70
C GLU A 5 -15.59 10.60 -17.51
N THR A 6 -14.58 11.45 -17.74
CA THR A 6 -13.18 11.14 -17.47
C THR A 6 -12.94 10.76 -16.00
N VAL A 7 -13.55 11.49 -15.05
CA VAL A 7 -13.45 11.17 -13.63
C VAL A 7 -14.03 9.79 -13.33
N LYS A 8 -15.17 9.45 -13.93
CA LYS A 8 -15.80 8.12 -13.78
C LYS A 8 -14.92 7.02 -14.34
N GLU A 9 -14.34 7.23 -15.52
CA GLU A 9 -13.43 6.31 -16.16
C GLU A 9 -12.17 6.08 -15.29
N ILE A 10 -11.53 7.15 -14.80
CA ILE A 10 -10.38 7.04 -13.92
C ILE A 10 -10.72 6.26 -12.64
N LYS A 11 -11.89 6.49 -12.03
CA LYS A 11 -12.36 5.74 -10.85
C LYS A 11 -12.46 4.24 -11.13
N GLN A 12 -13.00 3.87 -12.28
CA GLN A 12 -13.13 2.47 -12.69
C GLN A 12 -11.76 1.84 -12.92
N LEU A 13 -10.92 2.47 -13.75
CA LEU A 13 -9.56 1.99 -14.04
C LEU A 13 -8.69 1.88 -12.78
N HIS A 14 -8.81 2.86 -11.87
CA HIS A 14 -8.09 2.85 -10.59
C HIS A 14 -8.45 1.62 -9.75
N ALA A 15 -9.75 1.31 -9.63
CA ALA A 15 -10.22 0.15 -8.89
C ALA A 15 -9.85 -1.19 -9.56
N GLU A 16 -9.82 -1.24 -10.89
CA GLU A 16 -9.49 -2.45 -11.67
C GLU A 16 -8.00 -2.75 -11.68
N HIS A 17 -7.17 -1.73 -11.90
CA HIS A 17 -5.73 -1.88 -12.09
C HIS A 17 -4.90 -1.63 -10.83
N GLY A 18 -5.46 -0.93 -9.84
CA GLY A 18 -4.80 -0.63 -8.58
C GLY A 18 -3.70 0.44 -8.66
N VAL A 19 -3.08 0.66 -9.81
CA VAL A 19 -2.04 1.67 -10.05
C VAL A 19 -2.25 2.31 -11.42
N LEU A 20 -2.43 3.63 -11.44
CA LEU A 20 -2.50 4.43 -12.67
C LEU A 20 -1.29 5.35 -12.77
N ILE A 21 -0.72 5.45 -13.96
CA ILE A 21 0.46 6.27 -14.25
C ILE A 21 0.06 7.34 -15.26
N PHE A 22 0.37 8.57 -14.92
CA PHE A 22 0.13 9.75 -15.75
C PHE A 22 1.50 10.39 -16.06
N PRO A 23 2.08 10.15 -17.23
CA PRO A 23 3.32 10.81 -17.64
C PRO A 23 3.07 12.28 -18.00
N ASP A 24 4.12 13.07 -18.02
CA ASP A 24 4.14 14.47 -18.48
C ASP A 24 3.11 15.39 -17.79
N GLN A 25 2.92 15.19 -16.48
CA GLN A 25 2.00 15.99 -15.66
C GLN A 25 2.74 17.15 -14.98
N LYS A 26 3.00 18.22 -15.73
CA LYS A 26 3.58 19.43 -15.17
C LYS A 26 2.54 20.26 -14.41
N ILE A 27 2.17 19.77 -13.23
CA ILE A 27 1.13 20.35 -12.37
C ILE A 27 1.71 20.91 -11.08
N SER A 28 1.01 21.88 -10.49
CA SER A 28 1.33 22.40 -9.15
C SER A 28 0.76 21.50 -8.06
N GLY A 29 1.21 21.69 -6.81
CA GLY A 29 0.60 21.02 -5.65
C GLY A 29 -0.88 21.33 -5.49
N GLU A 30 -1.32 22.55 -5.86
CA GLU A 30 -2.73 22.92 -5.88
C GLU A 30 -3.54 22.16 -6.94
N ASP A 31 -2.94 21.89 -8.11
CA ASP A 31 -3.61 21.10 -9.14
C ASP A 31 -3.66 19.63 -8.74
N LEU A 32 -2.62 19.11 -8.05
CA LEU A 32 -2.61 17.78 -7.47
C LEU A 32 -3.74 17.63 -6.43
N LYS A 33 -3.95 18.62 -5.55
CA LYS A 33 -5.09 18.63 -4.61
C LYS A 33 -6.43 18.67 -5.33
N LYS A 34 -6.57 19.50 -6.39
CA LYS A 34 -7.79 19.53 -7.21
C LYS A 34 -8.07 18.17 -7.85
N PHE A 35 -7.02 17.49 -8.35
CA PHE A 35 -7.14 16.13 -8.86
C PHE A 35 -7.70 15.19 -7.79
N GLY A 36 -7.09 15.16 -6.60
CA GLY A 36 -7.55 14.28 -5.52
C GLY A 36 -9.00 14.52 -5.11
N ARG A 37 -9.44 15.78 -5.09
CA ARG A 37 -10.84 16.14 -4.73
C ARG A 37 -11.91 15.64 -5.69
N TYR A 38 -11.56 15.22 -6.91
CA TYR A 38 -12.51 14.51 -7.78
C TYR A 38 -12.86 13.11 -7.26
N PHE A 39 -11.99 12.52 -6.42
CA PHE A 39 -12.14 11.16 -5.92
C PHE A 39 -12.65 11.11 -4.49
N GLY A 40 -12.43 12.16 -3.71
CA GLY A 40 -12.90 12.25 -2.34
C GLY A 40 -12.30 13.43 -1.57
N GLU A 41 -12.58 13.47 -0.28
CA GLU A 41 -12.00 14.39 0.68
C GLU A 41 -10.51 14.06 0.89
N LEU A 42 -9.64 15.07 0.94
CA LEU A 42 -8.23 14.87 1.24
C LEU A 42 -8.00 14.69 2.74
N THR A 43 -7.00 13.92 3.10
CA THR A 43 -6.61 13.73 4.50
C THR A 43 -5.33 14.46 4.84
N VAL A 44 -5.19 14.80 6.11
CA VAL A 44 -3.93 15.31 6.69
C VAL A 44 -3.20 14.13 7.33
N HIS A 45 -1.95 13.90 6.93
CA HIS A 45 -1.14 12.84 7.52
C HIS A 45 -0.60 13.29 8.89
N PRO A 46 -0.84 12.54 9.98
CA PRO A 46 -0.57 13.02 11.33
C PRO A 46 0.92 13.12 11.67
N PHE A 47 1.78 12.41 10.95
CA PHE A 47 3.22 12.30 11.22
C PHE A 47 4.10 12.93 10.15
N SER A 48 3.52 13.50 9.09
CA SER A 48 4.33 14.17 8.06
C SER A 48 4.48 15.67 8.32
N SER A 49 5.62 16.22 7.92
CA SER A 49 5.87 17.65 7.93
C SER A 49 5.21 18.30 6.72
N SER A 50 3.89 18.50 6.78
CA SER A 50 3.24 19.43 5.85
C SER A 50 3.45 20.87 6.32
N ALA A 51 3.47 21.81 5.38
CA ALA A 51 3.46 23.23 5.74
C ALA A 51 2.15 23.57 6.48
N GLU A 52 2.22 24.44 7.51
CA GLU A 52 1.04 24.80 8.32
C GLU A 52 -0.12 25.36 7.49
N ASP A 53 0.21 26.08 6.42
CA ASP A 53 -0.72 26.71 5.47
C ASP A 53 -1.22 25.73 4.37
N ASN A 54 -0.64 24.53 4.26
CA ASN A 54 -1.02 23.51 3.27
C ASN A 54 -0.95 22.07 3.81
N PRO A 55 -1.76 21.73 4.83
CA PRO A 55 -1.63 20.48 5.56
C PRO A 55 -1.99 19.21 4.75
N GLU A 56 -2.76 19.35 3.67
CA GLU A 56 -3.17 18.25 2.81
C GLU A 56 -2.08 17.84 1.79
N LEU A 57 -1.11 18.74 1.52
CA LEU A 57 0.00 18.48 0.60
C LEU A 57 1.25 18.11 1.39
N ILE A 58 1.74 16.90 1.19
CA ILE A 58 2.99 16.44 1.77
C ILE A 58 4.10 16.63 0.75
N VAL A 59 5.17 17.30 1.16
CA VAL A 59 6.36 17.51 0.34
C VAL A 59 7.51 16.68 0.90
N TYR A 60 7.93 15.68 0.14
CA TYR A 60 9.10 14.86 0.45
C TYR A 60 10.31 15.43 -0.30
N ASP A 61 10.99 16.40 0.30
CA ASP A 61 12.24 16.94 -0.24
C ASP A 61 13.45 16.30 0.44
N GLN A 62 13.84 15.15 -0.10
CA GLN A 62 15.06 14.49 0.32
C GLN A 62 16.25 15.18 -0.33
N LYS A 63 16.85 16.11 0.42
CA LYS A 63 18.01 16.90 -0.03
C LYS A 63 19.24 16.02 -0.20
N GLU A 64 20.13 16.44 -1.10
CA GLU A 64 21.40 15.76 -1.32
C GLU A 64 22.18 15.56 -0.01
N GLY A 65 22.73 14.38 0.16
CA GLY A 65 23.48 13.99 1.36
C GLY A 65 22.65 13.61 2.59
N ASN A 66 21.35 13.85 2.60
CA ASN A 66 20.49 13.41 3.68
C ASN A 66 20.04 11.93 3.49
N PRO A 67 20.07 11.09 4.54
CA PRO A 67 19.56 9.75 4.44
C PRO A 67 18.04 9.76 4.21
N PRO A 68 17.49 8.90 3.32
CA PRO A 68 16.06 8.80 3.12
C PRO A 68 15.34 8.28 4.38
N PRO A 69 14.08 8.67 4.59
CA PRO A 69 13.29 8.14 5.70
C PRO A 69 12.98 6.66 5.47
N PRO A 70 12.71 5.85 6.53
CA PRO A 70 12.45 4.41 6.41
C PRO A 70 11.07 4.14 5.78
N THR A 71 10.98 4.27 4.46
CA THR A 71 9.77 4.04 3.65
C THR A 71 9.92 2.85 2.70
N ASP A 72 10.97 2.07 2.85
CA ASP A 72 11.32 0.88 2.06
C ASP A 72 10.63 -0.41 2.55
N ILE A 73 9.88 -0.34 3.64
CA ILE A 73 9.06 -1.45 4.11
C ILE A 73 7.76 -1.50 3.29
N TRP A 74 7.35 -2.70 2.85
CA TRP A 74 6.07 -2.90 2.17
C TRP A 74 4.91 -2.49 3.08
N HIS A 75 4.02 -1.62 2.57
CA HIS A 75 2.87 -1.16 3.32
C HIS A 75 1.72 -0.69 2.43
N THR A 76 0.55 -0.69 3.03
CA THR A 76 -0.60 0.11 2.60
C THR A 76 -0.69 1.31 3.52
N ASP A 77 -0.95 2.48 2.99
CA ASP A 77 -0.96 3.73 3.74
C ASP A 77 -1.90 3.70 4.95
N GLU A 78 -1.38 4.16 6.08
CA GLU A 78 -2.10 4.52 7.28
C GLU A 78 -3.16 3.48 7.76
N THR A 79 -2.86 2.19 7.63
CA THR A 79 -3.79 1.12 8.08
C THR A 79 -3.99 1.08 9.60
N PHE A 80 -3.29 1.91 10.36
CA PHE A 80 -3.57 2.17 11.77
C PHE A 80 -4.84 2.99 12.00
N ARG A 81 -5.44 3.62 10.98
CA ARG A 81 -6.72 4.32 11.08
C ARG A 81 -7.89 3.36 10.97
N GLU A 82 -8.99 3.66 11.65
CA GLU A 82 -10.25 2.93 11.49
C GLU A 82 -10.76 2.95 10.02
N SER A 83 -10.57 4.08 9.34
CA SER A 83 -10.86 4.26 7.91
C SER A 83 -9.58 4.68 7.19
N PRO A 84 -8.77 3.70 6.72
CA PRO A 84 -7.54 3.98 5.98
C PRO A 84 -7.83 4.71 4.66
N PRO A 85 -6.87 5.46 4.11
CA PRO A 85 -7.04 6.13 2.83
C PRO A 85 -7.45 5.18 1.70
N MET A 86 -8.35 5.66 0.82
CA MET A 86 -8.74 4.87 -0.36
C MET A 86 -7.64 4.84 -1.42
N GLY A 87 -6.88 5.92 -1.54
CA GLY A 87 -5.84 6.04 -2.53
C GLY A 87 -4.92 7.22 -2.27
N THR A 88 -3.78 7.19 -2.92
CA THR A 88 -2.74 8.21 -2.81
C THR A 88 -2.26 8.61 -4.19
N ALA A 89 -2.16 9.91 -4.44
CA ALA A 89 -1.51 10.44 -5.64
C ALA A 89 -0.15 11.06 -5.27
N LEU A 90 0.90 10.65 -5.98
CA LEU A 90 2.28 11.08 -5.81
C LEU A 90 2.79 11.66 -7.12
N CYS A 91 3.30 12.90 -7.08
CA CYS A 91 3.84 13.60 -8.22
C CYS A 91 5.35 13.80 -8.04
N SER A 92 6.12 13.45 -9.06
CA SER A 92 7.57 13.65 -9.06
C SER A 92 7.93 15.06 -9.55
N LYS A 93 8.87 15.71 -8.87
CA LYS A 93 9.42 17.02 -9.24
C LYS A 93 10.91 16.94 -9.55
N ILE A 94 11.68 16.33 -8.67
CA ILE A 94 13.11 16.06 -8.85
C ILE A 94 13.30 14.56 -8.60
N VAL A 95 13.89 13.90 -9.58
CA VAL A 95 14.21 12.48 -9.50
C VAL A 95 15.68 12.24 -9.81
N PRO A 96 16.33 11.30 -9.14
CA PRO A 96 17.71 10.93 -9.44
C PRO A 96 17.78 10.20 -10.79
N ASP A 97 18.93 10.25 -11.47
CA ASP A 97 19.15 9.54 -12.75
C ASP A 97 19.05 8.02 -12.59
N VAL A 98 19.40 7.51 -11.40
CA VAL A 98 19.39 6.08 -11.07
C VAL A 98 18.82 5.90 -9.67
N GLY A 99 17.97 4.91 -9.49
CA GLY A 99 17.36 4.58 -8.21
C GLY A 99 16.11 5.42 -7.88
N GLY A 100 15.68 5.39 -6.63
CA GLY A 100 14.52 6.11 -6.13
C GLY A 100 13.17 5.61 -6.69
N ASN A 101 13.15 4.39 -7.20
CA ASN A 101 11.95 3.77 -7.75
C ASN A 101 10.91 3.51 -6.65
N THR A 102 9.67 3.28 -7.05
CA THR A 102 8.62 2.77 -6.17
C THR A 102 8.16 1.41 -6.67
N ALA A 103 8.16 0.43 -5.78
CA ALA A 103 7.58 -0.88 -6.06
C ALA A 103 6.15 -0.93 -5.55
N PHE A 104 5.27 -1.57 -6.32
CA PHE A 104 3.87 -1.81 -6.01
C PHE A 104 3.62 -3.32 -6.04
N CYS A 105 2.76 -3.81 -5.14
CA CYS A 105 2.34 -5.21 -5.08
C CYS A 105 0.82 -5.30 -5.08
N SER A 106 0.26 -6.07 -6.00
CA SER A 106 -1.18 -6.33 -6.05
C SER A 106 -1.57 -7.32 -4.96
N MET A 107 -2.20 -6.85 -3.91
CA MET A 107 -2.67 -7.68 -2.81
C MET A 107 -3.89 -8.53 -3.20
N THR A 108 -4.59 -8.16 -4.26
CA THR A 108 -5.61 -9.00 -4.90
C THR A 108 -4.96 -10.20 -5.58
N ALA A 109 -3.91 -10.00 -6.39
CA ALA A 109 -3.20 -11.10 -7.03
C ALA A 109 -2.52 -12.02 -6.00
N VAL A 110 -1.97 -11.45 -4.93
CA VAL A 110 -1.43 -12.24 -3.81
C VAL A 110 -2.50 -13.13 -3.18
N TYR A 111 -3.70 -12.59 -2.92
CA TYR A 111 -4.81 -13.37 -2.37
C TYR A 111 -5.27 -14.47 -3.34
N GLU A 112 -5.46 -14.14 -4.62
CA GLU A 112 -5.88 -15.09 -5.66
C GLU A 112 -4.84 -16.19 -5.90
N GLY A 113 -3.56 -15.93 -5.65
CA GLY A 113 -2.47 -16.92 -5.72
C GLY A 113 -2.35 -17.85 -4.50
N LEU A 114 -3.17 -17.67 -3.47
CA LEU A 114 -3.26 -18.59 -2.34
C LEU A 114 -4.09 -19.82 -2.74
N SER A 115 -3.83 -20.96 -2.11
CA SER A 115 -4.69 -22.14 -2.26
C SER A 115 -6.10 -21.88 -1.71
N ASP A 116 -7.10 -22.55 -2.25
CA ASP A 116 -8.50 -22.46 -1.79
C ASP A 116 -8.62 -22.71 -0.26
N LYS A 117 -7.82 -23.65 0.26
CA LYS A 117 -7.78 -23.95 1.71
C LYS A 117 -7.25 -22.76 2.52
N MET A 118 -6.23 -22.07 2.02
CA MET A 118 -5.70 -20.89 2.70
C MET A 118 -6.68 -19.73 2.60
N GLN A 119 -7.32 -19.51 1.47
CA GLN A 119 -8.35 -18.50 1.31
C GLN A 119 -9.54 -18.73 2.27
N GLN A 120 -10.00 -19.99 2.39
CA GLN A 120 -11.04 -20.37 3.35
C GLN A 120 -10.60 -20.14 4.79
N PHE A 121 -9.37 -20.51 5.14
CA PHE A 121 -8.82 -20.31 6.48
C PHE A 121 -8.75 -18.83 6.88
N LEU A 122 -8.34 -17.94 5.95
CA LEU A 122 -8.21 -16.52 6.20
C LEU A 122 -9.55 -15.78 6.23
N SER A 123 -10.60 -16.37 5.67
CA SER A 123 -11.93 -15.74 5.63
C SER A 123 -12.46 -15.49 7.04
N GLY A 124 -12.91 -14.28 7.30
CA GLY A 124 -13.45 -13.88 8.60
C GLY A 124 -12.40 -13.60 9.68
N LEU A 125 -11.09 -13.81 9.41
CA LEU A 125 -10.05 -13.42 10.35
C LEU A 125 -9.88 -11.90 10.38
N GLU A 126 -9.55 -11.37 11.55
CA GLU A 126 -9.26 -9.96 11.79
C GLU A 126 -7.82 -9.79 12.28
N ALA A 127 -7.15 -8.74 11.84
CA ALA A 127 -5.83 -8.35 12.29
C ALA A 127 -5.85 -6.99 12.97
N VAL A 128 -5.00 -6.82 13.97
CA VAL A 128 -4.83 -5.57 14.71
C VAL A 128 -3.68 -4.78 14.12
N HIS A 129 -3.91 -3.48 13.86
CA HIS A 129 -2.96 -2.53 13.30
C HIS A 129 -2.68 -1.39 14.26
N ASP A 130 -1.45 -0.87 14.23
CA ASP A 130 -1.00 0.24 15.08
C ASP A 130 0.02 1.10 14.30
N PHE A 131 0.22 2.34 14.74
CA PHE A 131 1.23 3.25 14.19
C PHE A 131 2.65 3.07 14.79
N VAL A 132 2.98 1.85 15.23
CA VAL A 132 4.27 1.51 15.87
C VAL A 132 5.50 2.11 15.19
N PRO A 133 5.64 2.11 13.84
CA PRO A 133 6.82 2.68 13.18
C PRO A 133 7.04 4.16 13.49
N PHE A 134 5.96 4.90 13.73
CA PHE A 134 6.02 6.33 14.05
C PHE A 134 6.25 6.61 15.54
N LYS A 135 6.18 5.60 16.42
CA LYS A 135 6.47 5.79 17.87
C LYS A 135 7.91 6.22 18.11
N THR A 136 8.82 5.87 17.21
CA THR A 136 10.23 6.31 17.27
C THR A 136 10.43 7.82 17.02
N LEU A 137 9.42 8.52 16.51
CA LEU A 137 9.45 9.98 16.33
C LEU A 137 9.24 10.75 17.63
N PHE A 138 8.81 10.07 18.70
CA PHE A 138 8.59 10.68 19.99
C PHE A 138 9.83 10.51 20.87
N THR A 139 10.22 11.60 21.55
CA THR A 139 11.32 11.57 22.51
C THR A 139 10.92 10.79 23.77
N THR A 140 11.90 10.26 24.49
CA THR A 140 11.67 9.46 25.72
C THR A 140 11.55 10.32 26.98
N ASP A 141 11.61 11.65 26.87
CA ASP A 141 11.36 12.57 27.97
C ASP A 141 9.85 12.69 28.29
N ALA A 142 9.54 13.36 29.39
CA ALA A 142 8.14 13.49 29.86
C ALA A 142 7.21 14.12 28.81
N LYS A 143 7.70 15.10 28.02
CA LYS A 143 6.92 15.76 26.98
C LYS A 143 6.68 14.84 25.77
N GLY A 144 7.69 14.08 25.38
CA GLY A 144 7.58 13.11 24.28
C GLY A 144 6.60 11.98 24.64
N ILE A 145 6.67 11.47 25.88
CA ILE A 145 5.74 10.45 26.39
C ILE A 145 4.30 10.98 26.43
N GLU A 146 4.09 12.21 26.93
CA GLU A 146 2.76 12.82 26.95
C GLU A 146 2.21 12.99 25.51
N ARG A 147 3.05 13.47 24.59
CA ARG A 147 2.68 13.63 23.20
C ARG A 147 2.33 12.28 22.56
N MET A 148 3.11 11.23 22.79
CA MET A 148 2.84 9.88 22.29
C MET A 148 1.49 9.36 22.79
N ARG A 149 1.18 9.54 24.11
CA ARG A 149 -0.13 9.13 24.66
C ARG A 149 -1.29 9.83 23.99
N LYS A 150 -1.18 11.16 23.72
CA LYS A 150 -2.22 11.90 22.98
C LYS A 150 -2.43 11.32 21.57
N PHE A 151 -1.36 10.86 20.92
CA PHE A 151 -1.48 10.19 19.61
C PHE A 151 -2.10 8.79 19.75
N GLU A 152 -1.78 8.02 20.80
CA GLU A 152 -2.41 6.73 21.07
C GLU A 152 -3.91 6.87 21.35
N ASP A 153 -4.33 7.92 22.05
CA ASP A 153 -5.75 8.26 22.27
C ASP A 153 -6.45 8.67 20.97
N MET A 154 -5.77 9.42 20.11
CA MET A 154 -6.30 9.88 18.83
C MET A 154 -6.35 8.76 17.76
N TYR A 155 -5.39 7.86 17.80
CA TYR A 155 -5.25 6.71 16.89
C TYR A 155 -5.13 5.42 17.71
N PRO A 156 -6.21 4.97 18.37
CA PRO A 156 -6.21 3.68 19.03
C PRO A 156 -5.99 2.57 18.01
N LYS A 157 -5.50 1.42 18.48
CA LYS A 157 -5.31 0.25 17.62
C LYS A 157 -6.58 -0.05 16.84
N SER A 158 -6.44 -0.18 15.52
CA SER A 158 -7.54 -0.48 14.61
C SER A 158 -7.58 -1.97 14.30
N THR A 159 -8.78 -2.52 14.16
CA THR A 159 -8.98 -3.90 13.74
C THR A 159 -9.55 -3.92 12.34
N HIS A 160 -8.90 -4.66 11.44
CA HIS A 160 -9.29 -4.80 10.05
C HIS A 160 -9.39 -6.27 9.65
N PRO A 161 -10.22 -6.61 8.66
CA PRO A 161 -10.24 -7.96 8.11
C PRO A 161 -8.87 -8.30 7.49
N VAL A 162 -8.38 -9.52 7.68
CA VAL A 162 -7.18 -10.04 7.00
C VAL A 162 -7.42 -10.09 5.49
N VAL A 163 -8.64 -10.40 5.08
CA VAL A 163 -9.10 -10.39 3.68
C VAL A 163 -10.17 -9.31 3.53
N ARG A 164 -9.84 -8.24 2.82
CA ARG A 164 -10.74 -7.13 2.50
C ARG A 164 -11.47 -7.40 1.19
N VAL A 165 -12.76 -7.05 1.13
CA VAL A 165 -13.53 -6.96 -0.11
C VAL A 165 -13.40 -5.54 -0.67
N HIS A 166 -13.00 -5.42 -1.92
CA HIS A 166 -12.86 -4.12 -2.58
C HIS A 166 -14.24 -3.54 -2.91
N PRO A 167 -14.59 -2.30 -2.45
CA PRO A 167 -15.95 -1.79 -2.50
C PRO A 167 -16.49 -1.52 -3.92
N VAL A 168 -15.59 -1.40 -4.92
CA VAL A 168 -15.98 -1.13 -6.31
C VAL A 168 -15.98 -2.42 -7.14
N THR A 169 -14.93 -3.23 -7.03
CA THR A 169 -14.77 -4.42 -7.87
C THR A 169 -15.35 -5.69 -7.27
N GLY A 170 -15.60 -5.72 -5.95
CA GLY A 170 -15.98 -6.92 -5.22
C GLY A 170 -14.85 -7.96 -5.07
N ARG A 171 -13.67 -7.70 -5.66
CA ARG A 171 -12.52 -8.61 -5.54
C ARG A 171 -11.95 -8.59 -4.13
N LYS A 172 -11.40 -9.72 -3.72
CA LYS A 172 -10.77 -9.88 -2.41
C LYS A 172 -9.28 -9.54 -2.49
N ALA A 173 -8.76 -8.90 -1.46
CA ALA A 173 -7.34 -8.55 -1.34
C ALA A 173 -6.85 -8.85 0.08
N LEU A 174 -5.60 -9.28 0.25
CA LEU A 174 -4.99 -9.33 1.58
C LEU A 174 -4.79 -7.92 2.11
N PHE A 175 -5.20 -7.70 3.35
CA PHE A 175 -5.14 -6.39 4.00
C PHE A 175 -4.29 -6.42 5.26
N VAL A 176 -3.14 -7.10 5.19
CA VAL A 176 -2.10 -7.15 6.23
C VAL A 176 -0.78 -6.68 5.62
N ASN A 177 0.04 -5.96 6.38
CA ASN A 177 1.33 -5.45 5.91
C ASN A 177 2.37 -5.45 7.06
N PRO A 178 3.67 -5.56 6.76
CA PRO A 178 4.70 -5.64 7.80
C PRO A 178 4.92 -4.34 8.57
N GLN A 179 4.43 -3.20 8.05
CA GLN A 179 4.66 -1.91 8.70
C GLN A 179 3.70 -1.64 9.85
N PHE A 180 2.43 -1.99 9.71
CA PHE A 180 1.38 -1.60 10.66
C PHE A 180 0.65 -2.78 11.31
N THR A 181 0.69 -3.98 10.73
CA THR A 181 -0.03 -5.14 11.26
C THR A 181 0.76 -5.74 12.43
N LEU A 182 0.11 -5.87 13.58
CA LEU A 182 0.74 -6.41 14.80
C LEU A 182 0.51 -7.91 14.94
N TYR A 183 -0.76 -8.33 14.91
CA TYR A 183 -1.15 -9.73 15.13
C TYR A 183 -2.55 -10.02 14.58
N ILE A 184 -2.86 -11.31 14.39
CA ILE A 184 -4.20 -11.80 14.06
C ILE A 184 -4.95 -12.02 15.37
N LYS A 185 -6.13 -11.41 15.47
CA LYS A 185 -6.95 -11.44 16.68
C LYS A 185 -7.45 -12.83 16.99
N GLY A 186 -7.33 -13.26 18.23
CA GLY A 186 -7.81 -14.55 18.70
C GLY A 186 -6.89 -15.73 18.43
N MET A 187 -5.69 -15.49 17.91
CA MET A 187 -4.61 -16.48 17.76
C MET A 187 -3.55 -16.29 18.86
N GLU A 188 -2.87 -17.36 19.18
CA GLU A 188 -1.64 -17.31 19.99
C GLU A 188 -0.53 -16.60 19.21
N ASP A 189 0.46 -16.03 19.92
CA ASP A 189 1.48 -15.17 19.32
C ASP A 189 2.31 -15.86 18.23
N ASP A 190 2.66 -17.12 18.42
CA ASP A 190 3.45 -17.92 17.46
C ASP A 190 2.63 -18.32 16.23
N GLU A 191 1.36 -18.66 16.41
CA GLU A 191 0.43 -18.92 15.32
C GLU A 191 0.24 -17.68 14.45
N SER A 192 -0.13 -16.57 15.08
CA SER A 192 -0.31 -15.28 14.42
C SER A 192 0.92 -14.86 13.64
N ARG A 193 2.11 -14.92 14.26
CA ARG A 193 3.38 -14.58 13.61
C ARG A 193 3.65 -15.47 12.40
N THR A 194 3.46 -16.79 12.56
CA THR A 194 3.69 -17.75 11.46
C THR A 194 2.81 -17.46 10.26
N ILE A 195 1.53 -17.17 10.48
CA ILE A 195 0.59 -16.84 9.39
C ILE A 195 0.94 -15.50 8.75
N LEU A 196 1.18 -14.46 9.54
CA LEU A 196 1.57 -13.15 9.00
C LEU A 196 2.87 -13.22 8.19
N ASP A 197 3.89 -13.93 8.67
CA ASP A 197 5.15 -14.11 7.95
C ASP A 197 4.95 -14.85 6.63
N LEU A 198 4.06 -15.84 6.58
CA LEU A 198 3.69 -16.53 5.36
C LEU A 198 3.05 -15.56 4.35
N LEU A 199 2.08 -14.76 4.79
CA LEU A 199 1.36 -13.82 3.93
C LEU A 199 2.26 -12.69 3.43
N ILE A 200 3.09 -12.13 4.31
CA ILE A 200 4.05 -11.07 3.98
C ILE A 200 5.06 -11.54 2.94
N ARG A 201 5.60 -12.77 3.09
CA ARG A 201 6.54 -13.32 2.09
C ARG A 201 5.94 -13.44 0.69
N LYS A 202 4.62 -13.54 0.55
CA LYS A 202 3.97 -13.55 -0.76
C LYS A 202 4.11 -12.22 -1.51
N THR A 203 4.30 -11.10 -0.80
CA THR A 203 4.55 -9.81 -1.45
C THR A 203 5.90 -9.74 -2.18
N TYR A 204 6.85 -10.64 -1.86
CA TYR A 204 8.16 -10.70 -2.51
C TYR A 204 8.16 -11.50 -3.83
N ILE A 205 7.03 -12.08 -4.23
CA ILE A 205 6.89 -12.78 -5.51
C ILE A 205 6.77 -11.75 -6.64
N HIS A 206 7.70 -11.79 -7.59
CA HIS A 206 7.84 -10.78 -8.64
C HIS A 206 6.62 -10.66 -9.55
N GLU A 207 5.90 -11.75 -9.77
CA GLU A 207 4.70 -11.81 -10.60
C GLU A 207 3.54 -10.97 -10.07
N TYR A 208 3.58 -10.63 -8.78
CA TYR A 208 2.58 -9.77 -8.14
C TYR A 208 3.02 -8.31 -8.07
N GLN A 209 4.24 -8.01 -8.53
CA GLN A 209 4.87 -6.71 -8.36
C GLN A 209 4.97 -5.94 -9.67
N TYR A 210 4.91 -4.63 -9.55
CA TYR A 210 5.31 -3.66 -10.56
C TYR A 210 6.32 -2.69 -9.95
N ARG A 211 7.49 -2.53 -10.57
CA ARG A 211 8.51 -1.55 -10.18
C ARG A 211 8.50 -0.37 -11.11
N HIS A 212 8.10 0.79 -10.60
CA HIS A 212 8.02 2.03 -11.35
C HIS A 212 9.34 2.78 -11.33
N VAL A 213 9.79 3.19 -12.52
CA VAL A 213 10.94 4.09 -12.71
C VAL A 213 10.41 5.49 -12.94
N TRP A 214 10.73 6.40 -12.01
CA TRP A 214 10.26 7.77 -12.08
C TRP A 214 10.99 8.59 -13.12
N GLN A 215 10.25 9.48 -13.77
CA GLN A 215 10.77 10.62 -14.52
C GLN A 215 10.20 11.91 -13.92
N PRO A 216 10.83 13.10 -14.12
CA PRO A 216 10.23 14.36 -13.70
C PRO A 216 8.82 14.53 -14.28
N ASP A 217 7.95 15.22 -13.53
CA ASP A 217 6.58 15.54 -13.95
C ASP A 217 5.69 14.31 -14.24
N MET A 218 5.98 13.17 -13.60
CA MET A 218 5.06 12.02 -13.57
C MET A 218 4.16 12.09 -12.35
N MET A 219 2.92 11.62 -12.50
CA MET A 219 2.00 11.38 -11.39
C MET A 219 1.59 9.91 -11.40
N ILE A 220 1.61 9.29 -10.21
CA ILE A 220 1.03 7.97 -9.98
C ILE A 220 -0.11 8.10 -8.98
N PHE A 221 -1.20 7.39 -9.26
CA PHE A 221 -2.35 7.27 -8.37
C PHE A 221 -2.61 5.80 -8.08
N TRP A 222 -2.42 5.37 -6.82
CA TRP A 222 -2.60 3.97 -6.43
C TRP A 222 -3.74 3.79 -5.43
N ASP A 223 -4.32 2.59 -5.49
CA ASP A 223 -5.45 2.16 -4.68
C ASP A 223 -4.98 1.45 -3.41
N ASN A 224 -5.04 2.12 -2.27
CA ASN A 224 -4.68 1.56 -0.97
C ASN A 224 -5.62 0.43 -0.52
N ARG A 225 -6.72 0.20 -1.21
CA ARG A 225 -7.66 -0.86 -0.88
C ARG A 225 -7.19 -2.23 -1.38
N SER A 226 -6.28 -2.25 -2.36
CA SER A 226 -5.81 -3.48 -3.02
C SER A 226 -4.31 -3.53 -3.33
N VAL A 227 -3.54 -2.48 -2.98
CA VAL A 227 -2.13 -2.36 -3.31
C VAL A 227 -1.29 -2.08 -2.07
N GLN A 228 -0.15 -2.75 -1.95
CA GLN A 228 0.97 -2.33 -1.11
C GLN A 228 2.05 -1.68 -1.96
N HIS A 229 2.85 -0.82 -1.35
CA HIS A 229 3.98 -0.20 -2.01
C HIS A 229 5.20 -0.10 -1.09
N SER A 230 6.36 0.13 -1.71
CA SER A 230 7.65 0.30 -1.05
C SER A 230 8.48 1.31 -1.84
N ALA A 231 9.01 2.33 -1.18
CA ALA A 231 9.91 3.32 -1.79
C ALA A 231 11.35 2.85 -1.64
N LEU A 232 12.06 2.67 -2.76
CA LEU A 232 13.44 2.21 -2.74
C LEU A 232 14.41 3.36 -2.43
N HIS A 233 15.42 3.09 -1.61
CA HIS A 233 16.39 4.06 -1.11
C HIS A 233 17.72 4.02 -1.86
N ASP A 234 17.78 3.33 -2.98
CA ASP A 234 18.98 3.10 -3.80
C ASP A 234 19.47 4.34 -4.59
N TYR A 235 18.94 5.51 -4.27
CA TYR A 235 19.31 6.79 -4.88
C TYR A 235 20.25 7.66 -4.02
N TYR A 236 20.45 7.31 -2.76
CA TYR A 236 21.35 8.07 -1.89
C TYR A 236 22.75 8.18 -2.51
N PRO A 237 23.44 9.35 -2.47
CA PRO A 237 23.07 10.57 -1.74
C PRO A 237 22.30 11.63 -2.58
N LYS A 238 21.75 11.28 -3.76
CA LYS A 238 21.13 12.22 -4.69
C LYS A 238 19.82 12.78 -4.14
N ARG A 239 19.47 14.01 -4.57
CA ARG A 239 18.22 14.66 -4.19
C ARG A 239 17.02 13.99 -4.85
N ARG A 240 15.93 13.89 -4.12
CA ARG A 240 14.62 13.43 -4.62
C ARG A 240 13.52 14.31 -4.03
N LEU A 241 12.66 14.92 -4.89
CA LEU A 241 11.56 15.78 -4.48
C LEU A 241 10.25 15.24 -5.05
N MET A 242 9.30 14.95 -4.17
CA MET A 242 7.97 14.44 -4.50
C MET A 242 6.90 15.24 -3.75
N GLU A 243 5.74 15.41 -4.39
CA GLU A 243 4.55 15.97 -3.77
C GLU A 243 3.45 14.91 -3.70
N ARG A 244 2.81 14.79 -2.54
CA ARG A 244 1.84 13.74 -2.26
C ARG A 244 0.56 14.31 -1.69
N ILE A 245 -0.57 13.74 -2.10
CA ILE A 245 -1.87 13.86 -1.45
C ILE A 245 -2.43 12.48 -1.15
N THR A 246 -3.28 12.42 -0.12
CA THR A 246 -3.94 11.20 0.30
C THR A 246 -5.45 11.44 0.39
N ILE A 247 -6.24 10.51 -0.13
CA ILE A 247 -7.69 10.63 -0.25
C ILE A 247 -8.34 9.73 0.81
N LYS A 248 -9.28 10.29 1.57
CA LYS A 248 -10.04 9.60 2.60
C LYS A 248 -10.70 8.34 2.05
N GLY A 249 -10.64 7.27 2.83
CA GLY A 249 -11.24 5.99 2.49
C GLY A 249 -12.40 5.61 3.39
N ASP A 250 -12.83 4.37 3.19
CA ASP A 250 -13.87 3.70 3.93
C ASP A 250 -13.30 2.74 4.98
N LYS A 251 -14.11 2.37 5.96
CA LYS A 251 -13.77 1.28 6.87
C LYS A 251 -13.69 -0.03 6.09
N PRO A 252 -12.57 -0.77 6.19
CA PRO A 252 -12.42 -2.03 5.49
C PRO A 252 -13.50 -3.04 5.87
N VAL A 253 -14.11 -3.66 4.85
CA VAL A 253 -15.12 -4.70 5.02
C VAL A 253 -14.53 -6.02 4.56
N GLY A 254 -14.62 -7.03 5.41
CA GLY A 254 -14.19 -8.39 5.12
C GLY A 254 -15.32 -9.24 4.53
N ASP A 255 -14.94 -10.40 4.00
CA ASP A 255 -15.90 -11.44 3.66
C ASP A 255 -16.14 -12.32 4.90
N SER A 256 -17.34 -12.26 5.42
CA SER A 256 -17.77 -13.08 6.55
C SER A 256 -18.24 -14.49 6.13
N LYS A 257 -18.28 -14.75 4.83
CA LYS A 257 -18.65 -16.07 4.29
C LYS A 257 -17.39 -16.82 3.87
N PRO A 258 -17.26 -18.12 4.18
CA PRO A 258 -16.26 -18.96 3.56
C PRO A 258 -16.34 -18.80 2.04
N CYS A 259 -15.21 -18.63 1.37
CA CYS A 259 -15.19 -18.54 -0.08
C CYS A 259 -15.82 -19.80 -0.68
N ASP A 260 -16.88 -19.66 -1.49
CA ASP A 260 -17.35 -20.77 -2.30
C ASP A 260 -16.32 -21.03 -3.40
N PRO A 261 -15.70 -22.22 -3.45
CA PRO A 261 -14.70 -22.55 -4.46
C PRO A 261 -15.22 -22.42 -5.90
N SER A 262 -16.53 -22.46 -6.11
CA SER A 262 -17.17 -22.32 -7.43
C SER A 262 -17.24 -20.86 -7.91
N GLU A 263 -17.17 -19.88 -6.98
CA GLU A 263 -17.20 -18.45 -7.29
C GLU A 263 -15.82 -17.87 -7.60
N VAL A 264 -14.75 -18.62 -7.32
CA VAL A 264 -13.39 -18.20 -7.65
C VAL A 264 -13.21 -18.25 -9.17
N ARG A 265 -13.37 -17.10 -9.84
CA ARG A 265 -12.88 -16.95 -11.22
C ARG A 265 -11.37 -17.21 -11.18
N ARG A 266 -10.95 -18.34 -11.73
CA ARG A 266 -9.55 -18.67 -11.93
C ARG A 266 -8.97 -17.65 -12.89
N TYR A 267 -8.46 -16.55 -12.37
CA TYR A 267 -7.41 -15.84 -13.09
C TYR A 267 -6.23 -16.80 -13.10
N LEU A 268 -5.88 -17.27 -14.29
CA LEU A 268 -4.74 -18.12 -14.49
C LEU A 268 -3.55 -17.42 -13.84
N SER A 269 -3.07 -17.97 -12.72
CA SER A 269 -1.71 -17.69 -12.30
C SER A 269 -0.85 -17.91 -13.54
N PRO A 270 0.09 -16.99 -13.86
CA PRO A 270 1.04 -17.28 -14.92
C PRO A 270 1.60 -18.68 -14.64
N PRO A 271 1.75 -19.54 -15.65
CA PRO A 271 2.17 -20.91 -15.42
C PRO A 271 3.46 -20.85 -14.62
N VAL A 272 3.41 -21.32 -13.38
CA VAL A 272 4.64 -21.69 -12.68
C VAL A 272 5.28 -22.66 -13.63
N MET A 273 6.39 -22.27 -14.26
CA MET A 273 7.20 -23.17 -15.07
C MET A 273 7.62 -24.26 -14.09
N ALA A 274 6.84 -25.33 -14.06
CA ALA A 274 7.22 -26.55 -13.41
C ALA A 274 8.53 -26.97 -14.11
N PHE A 275 9.64 -26.77 -13.44
CA PHE A 275 10.88 -27.39 -13.85
C PHE A 275 10.62 -28.88 -13.83
N ASP A 276 10.29 -29.44 -15.01
CA ASP A 276 10.11 -30.85 -15.18
C ASP A 276 11.49 -31.49 -15.02
N SER A 277 11.73 -32.02 -13.82
CA SER A 277 12.93 -32.76 -13.47
C SER A 277 13.16 -34.01 -14.36
N ARG A 278 12.25 -34.31 -15.29
CA ARG A 278 12.34 -35.40 -16.25
C ARG A 278 13.17 -35.08 -17.50
N GLN A 279 13.50 -33.81 -17.80
CA GLN A 279 14.36 -33.47 -18.94
C GLN A 279 15.87 -33.69 -18.70
N LYS A 280 16.31 -34.05 -17.51
CA LYS A 280 17.74 -34.34 -17.21
C LYS A 280 18.22 -35.74 -17.62
N ARG A 281 17.39 -36.61 -18.22
CA ARG A 281 17.77 -37.97 -18.56
C ARG A 281 17.96 -38.25 -20.05
N GLN A 282 17.97 -37.26 -20.92
CA GLN A 282 18.11 -37.49 -22.37
C GLN A 282 19.44 -36.99 -22.98
N HIS A 283 20.38 -36.54 -22.19
CA HIS A 283 21.72 -36.15 -22.68
C HIS A 283 22.89 -36.94 -22.09
N GLU A 284 22.63 -38.11 -21.51
CA GLU A 284 23.69 -39.08 -21.14
C GLU A 284 23.41 -40.43 -21.81
N MET A 285 23.56 -40.49 -23.12
CA MET A 285 23.88 -41.68 -23.91
C MET A 285 24.64 -41.26 -25.19
#